data_45de94117d4005f3890b825947ea2aec
#
_entry.id   45de94117d4005f3890b825947ea2aec
#
_cell.length_a   1.000
_cell.length_b   1.000
_cell.length_c   1.000
_cell.angle_alpha   90.00
_cell.angle_beta   90.00
_cell.angle_gamma   90.00
#
_symmetry.space_group_name_H-M   'P 1'
#
loop_
_entity.id
_entity.type
_entity.pdbx_description
1 polymer ?
#
loop_
_entity_poly.entity_id
_entity_poly.type
_entity_poly.pdbx_seq_one_letter_code
_entity_poly.pdbx_strand_id
1 'polypeptide(L)'
;MPTRRGSRPSHVRPRPPSTGRPTPQRVRVPPPDAYRLKKARGLERRRRGIPLPARLLLVVALVALGAVVFMTASGGLGKLVGALGSSLSGFVGQITETPQPSSTPLIVADAPVILSPTEPYSNQAAADLQVTVPEVMVGNPAARVRIYLALEGQEPTPIAEVPMGGTIKLIVPVQLMPGRNDFHATIVEDGVESEASPIVTFIMDTEPPQFVLTSPQDGETINHQSVTLQGTTQPRTTLLLQNPGTGTSISGQAGSDGTFALEILLTPGPNTVTLSGTDPAGNTGQLSLAVTRGNGQLTSTLTASASRISTTSLPVSIQLGVLVLDPDGQPVSGATITFTLTVPGIPPIAKDAISGSDGRATFTTTLPAGVTEGAGLATVLVATTEFGSTSAQKPITIVP
;
A
#
# COMPACT_ATOMS: atom_id res chain seq x y z
N MET A 1 -16.43 -84.02 12.10
CA MET A 1 -15.75 -84.13 13.41
C MET A 1 -14.46 -83.35 13.35
N PRO A 2 -13.98 -82.65 14.41
CA PRO A 2 -14.73 -81.67 15.21
C PRO A 2 -14.06 -80.27 15.16
N THR A 3 -14.85 -79.32 15.36
CA THR A 3 -14.71 -77.99 15.91
C THR A 3 -13.56 -77.67 16.82
N ARG A 4 -12.86 -76.58 16.56
CA ARG A 4 -12.14 -75.85 17.62
C ARG A 4 -12.53 -74.33 17.55
N ARG A 5 -13.21 -73.91 18.62
CA ARG A 5 -13.46 -72.52 18.99
C ARG A 5 -12.13 -71.84 19.29
N GLY A 6 -11.87 -70.72 18.64
CA GLY A 6 -10.82 -69.78 19.00
C GLY A 6 -11.44 -68.51 19.63
N SER A 7 -11.02 -68.22 20.85
CA SER A 7 -11.37 -67.10 21.71
C SER A 7 -10.94 -65.78 21.12
N ARG A 8 -11.85 -64.78 21.14
CA ARG A 8 -11.56 -63.37 20.81
C ARG A 8 -10.78 -62.72 21.96
N PRO A 9 -9.70 -62.00 21.68
CA PRO A 9 -9.13 -61.05 22.64
C PRO A 9 -9.94 -59.75 22.67
N SER A 10 -10.26 -59.29 23.88
CA SER A 10 -10.87 -58.03 24.22
C SER A 10 -9.89 -56.88 23.94
N HIS A 11 -10.22 -56.00 23.01
CA HIS A 11 -9.53 -54.74 22.81
C HIS A 11 -9.99 -53.72 23.85
N VAL A 12 -9.13 -53.45 24.83
CA VAL A 12 -9.21 -52.27 25.71
C VAL A 12 -8.80 -51.07 24.91
N ARG A 13 -9.74 -50.12 24.68
CA ARG A 13 -9.44 -48.82 24.10
C ARG A 13 -8.78 -47.92 25.15
N PRO A 14 -7.62 -47.33 24.88
CA PRO A 14 -7.09 -46.28 25.74
C PRO A 14 -7.95 -45.02 25.64
N ARG A 15 -8.26 -44.38 26.77
CA ARG A 15 -8.86 -43.04 26.87
C ARG A 15 -7.90 -42.02 26.30
N PRO A 16 -8.40 -41.03 25.50
CA PRO A 16 -7.59 -39.89 25.10
C PRO A 16 -7.34 -38.97 26.31
N PRO A 17 -6.16 -38.32 26.38
CA PRO A 17 -5.87 -37.34 27.42
C PRO A 17 -6.74 -36.11 27.24
N SER A 18 -7.26 -35.58 28.36
CA SER A 18 -8.00 -34.35 28.45
C SER A 18 -7.08 -33.16 28.11
N THR A 19 -7.20 -32.60 26.92
CA THR A 19 -6.61 -31.31 26.60
C THR A 19 -7.42 -30.23 27.28
N GLY A 20 -6.91 -29.67 28.37
CA GLY A 20 -7.40 -28.45 28.96
C GLY A 20 -7.26 -27.28 27.93
N ARG A 21 -8.38 -26.68 27.53
CA ARG A 21 -8.38 -25.42 26.80
C ARG A 21 -7.74 -24.33 27.66
N PRO A 22 -6.75 -23.59 27.17
CA PRO A 22 -6.31 -22.40 27.86
C PRO A 22 -7.43 -21.34 27.74
N THR A 23 -7.83 -20.82 28.88
CA THR A 23 -8.74 -19.68 28.99
C THR A 23 -8.09 -18.45 28.32
N PRO A 24 -8.76 -17.72 27.43
CA PRO A 24 -8.19 -16.50 26.88
C PRO A 24 -8.06 -15.46 28.00
N GLN A 25 -6.84 -15.08 28.32
CA GLN A 25 -6.57 -13.88 29.13
C GLN A 25 -7.11 -12.67 28.37
N ARG A 26 -8.15 -12.06 28.93
CA ARG A 26 -8.60 -10.71 28.50
C ARG A 26 -7.47 -9.73 28.75
N VAL A 27 -6.80 -9.32 27.69
CA VAL A 27 -5.95 -8.14 27.68
C VAL A 27 -6.87 -6.95 27.92
N ARG A 28 -6.83 -6.36 29.12
CA ARG A 28 -7.49 -5.06 29.39
C ARG A 28 -6.73 -3.99 28.63
N VAL A 29 -7.31 -3.52 27.54
CA VAL A 29 -6.89 -2.29 26.87
C VAL A 29 -7.29 -1.13 27.80
N PRO A 30 -6.37 -0.30 28.29
CA PRO A 30 -6.71 0.87 29.11
C PRO A 30 -7.40 1.92 28.21
N PRO A 31 -8.35 2.70 28.77
CA PRO A 31 -9.08 3.72 28.01
C PRO A 31 -8.13 4.83 27.52
N PRO A 32 -8.46 5.49 26.41
CA PRO A 32 -7.57 6.45 25.72
C PRO A 32 -7.17 7.68 26.56
N ASP A 33 -7.88 7.96 27.65
CA ASP A 33 -7.57 9.10 28.53
C ASP A 33 -6.39 8.87 29.50
N ALA A 34 -5.91 7.64 29.66
CA ALA A 34 -4.76 7.34 30.51
C ALA A 34 -3.43 7.89 29.93
N TYR A 35 -3.38 8.23 28.66
CA TYR A 35 -2.20 8.81 28.02
C TYR A 35 -2.07 10.33 28.20
N ARG A 36 -3.16 11.03 28.54
CA ARG A 36 -3.11 12.50 28.75
C ARG A 36 -2.57 12.91 30.12
N LEU A 37 -2.67 12.06 31.13
CA LEU A 37 -2.25 12.41 32.49
C LEU A 37 -0.74 12.20 32.77
N LYS A 38 -0.02 11.45 31.92
CA LYS A 38 1.44 11.29 32.08
C LYS A 38 2.30 12.43 31.52
N LYS A 39 1.71 13.34 30.74
CA LYS A 39 2.44 14.48 30.15
C LYS A 39 2.42 15.74 31.02
N ALA A 40 1.67 15.76 32.11
CA ALA A 40 1.53 16.92 33.00
C ALA A 40 2.38 16.87 34.28
N ARG A 41 3.15 15.79 34.54
CA ARG A 41 3.98 15.65 35.76
C ARG A 41 5.50 15.70 35.52
N GLY A 42 5.96 16.29 34.44
CA GLY A 42 7.37 16.41 34.08
C GLY A 42 7.91 17.84 34.11
N LEU A 43 7.27 18.79 34.78
CA LEU A 43 7.85 20.11 35.06
C LEU A 43 8.52 20.14 36.44
N GLU A 44 9.48 19.25 36.67
CA GLU A 44 10.50 19.51 37.66
C GLU A 44 11.39 20.66 37.14
N ARG A 45 11.32 21.77 37.86
CA ARG A 45 12.25 22.91 37.73
C ARG A 45 13.69 22.38 37.75
N ARG A 46 14.27 22.12 36.56
CA ARG A 46 15.72 22.07 36.43
C ARG A 46 16.25 23.42 36.86
N ARG A 47 16.76 23.50 38.09
CA ARG A 47 17.65 24.58 38.49
C ARG A 47 18.79 24.61 37.44
N ARG A 48 18.78 25.62 36.59
CA ARG A 48 19.89 25.88 35.68
C ARG A 48 21.11 26.13 36.53
N GLY A 49 21.90 25.11 36.79
CA GLY A 49 23.24 25.25 37.28
C GLY A 49 24.05 26.00 36.24
N ILE A 50 24.82 26.99 36.66
CA ILE A 50 25.74 27.74 35.81
C ILE A 50 26.63 26.71 35.09
N PRO A 51 26.75 26.75 33.74
CA PRO A 51 27.56 25.79 32.99
C PRO A 51 29.03 25.83 33.46
N LEU A 52 29.71 24.70 33.45
CA LEU A 52 31.08 24.51 33.94
C LEU A 52 32.06 25.62 33.51
N PRO A 53 32.05 26.11 32.23
CA PRO A 53 32.95 27.22 31.85
C PRO A 53 32.62 28.56 32.56
N ALA A 54 31.32 28.80 32.86
CA ALA A 54 30.93 30.01 33.58
C ALA A 54 31.30 29.96 35.08
N ARG A 55 31.36 28.76 35.68
CA ARG A 55 31.90 28.59 37.06
C ARG A 55 33.40 28.81 37.11
N LEU A 56 34.14 28.36 36.09
CA LEU A 56 35.56 28.57 35.97
C LEU A 56 35.89 30.07 35.83
N LEU A 57 35.14 30.80 35.00
CA LEU A 57 35.27 32.25 34.84
C LEU A 57 34.95 33.01 36.13
N LEU A 58 33.97 32.57 36.91
CA LEU A 58 33.60 33.21 38.17
C LEU A 58 34.68 32.97 39.24
N VAL A 59 35.30 31.79 39.28
CA VAL A 59 36.43 31.50 40.18
C VAL A 59 37.65 32.31 39.77
N VAL A 60 37.97 32.41 38.50
CA VAL A 60 39.06 33.21 37.98
C VAL A 60 38.85 34.71 38.30
N ALA A 61 37.63 35.21 38.15
CA ALA A 61 37.28 36.60 38.49
C ALA A 61 37.40 36.87 40.00
N LEU A 62 37.00 35.94 40.87
CA LEU A 62 37.16 36.06 42.32
C LEU A 62 38.62 36.00 42.78
N VAL A 63 39.43 35.15 42.15
CA VAL A 63 40.88 35.07 42.44
C VAL A 63 41.58 36.35 41.96
N ALA A 64 41.22 36.89 40.79
CA ALA A 64 41.71 38.13 40.27
C ALA A 64 41.34 39.32 41.18
N LEU A 65 40.08 39.38 41.66
CA LEU A 65 39.62 40.40 42.58
C LEU A 65 40.35 40.32 43.95
N GLY A 66 40.51 39.08 44.44
CA GLY A 66 41.29 38.83 45.66
C GLY A 66 42.78 39.28 45.54
N ALA A 67 43.39 39.02 44.38
CA ALA A 67 44.75 39.45 44.08
C ALA A 67 44.88 40.99 43.99
N VAL A 68 43.88 41.65 43.38
CA VAL A 68 43.83 43.13 43.32
C VAL A 68 43.64 43.74 44.71
N VAL A 69 42.81 43.21 45.58
CA VAL A 69 42.61 43.68 46.97
C VAL A 69 43.88 43.46 47.81
N PHE A 70 44.56 42.32 47.63
CA PHE A 70 45.81 42.03 48.34
C PHE A 70 46.94 42.94 47.91
N MET A 71 47.02 43.35 46.64
CA MET A 71 48.08 44.23 46.11
C MET A 71 47.84 45.70 46.37
N THR A 72 46.62 46.17 46.55
CA THR A 72 46.36 47.57 46.99
C THR A 72 46.78 47.79 48.42
N ALA A 73 46.84 46.72 49.25
CA ALA A 73 47.31 46.79 50.62
C ALA A 73 48.88 46.77 50.79
N SER A 74 49.61 46.36 49.70
CA SER A 74 51.09 46.15 49.78
C SER A 74 51.90 47.07 48.87
N GLY A 75 51.34 48.11 48.25
CA GLY A 75 52.10 49.17 47.53
C GLY A 75 52.81 48.78 46.24
N GLY A 76 52.53 47.60 45.66
CA GLY A 76 53.22 47.05 44.49
C GLY A 76 52.62 47.23 43.12
N LEU A 77 51.66 48.15 42.91
CA LEU A 77 50.83 48.27 41.72
C LEU A 77 51.55 48.70 40.41
N GLY A 78 52.70 49.36 40.53
CA GLY A 78 53.33 49.95 39.33
C GLY A 78 54.12 48.99 38.42
N LYS A 79 54.61 47.87 38.97
CA LYS A 79 55.40 46.92 38.16
C LYS A 79 54.57 45.78 37.56
N LEU A 80 53.37 45.56 38.05
CA LEU A 80 52.52 44.44 37.58
C LEU A 80 51.60 44.85 36.41
N VAL A 81 51.26 46.14 36.29
CA VAL A 81 50.45 46.61 35.16
C VAL A 81 51.21 46.54 33.83
N GLY A 82 52.57 46.74 33.89
CA GLY A 82 53.42 46.61 32.70
C GLY A 82 53.57 45.14 32.20
N ALA A 83 53.70 44.21 33.17
CA ALA A 83 53.88 42.78 32.83
C ALA A 83 52.57 42.09 32.41
N LEU A 84 51.42 42.50 32.94
CA LEU A 84 50.10 41.99 32.53
C LEU A 84 49.64 42.60 31.21
N GLY A 85 49.99 43.82 30.87
CA GLY A 85 49.65 44.48 29.60
C GLY A 85 50.28 43.80 28.39
N SER A 86 51.53 43.33 28.49
CA SER A 86 52.22 42.64 27.41
C SER A 86 51.81 41.20 27.25
N SER A 87 51.41 40.52 28.34
CA SER A 87 50.90 39.13 28.26
C SER A 87 49.42 39.08 27.83
N LEU A 88 48.60 40.09 28.18
CA LEU A 88 47.23 40.18 27.73
C LEU A 88 47.11 40.57 26.24
N SER A 89 48.01 41.45 25.74
CA SER A 89 48.02 41.79 24.32
C SER A 89 48.39 40.58 23.42
N GLY A 90 49.33 39.74 23.90
CA GLY A 90 49.65 38.47 23.21
C GLY A 90 48.53 37.43 23.25
N PHE A 91 47.77 37.36 24.37
CA PHE A 91 46.66 36.42 24.49
C PHE A 91 45.41 36.92 23.76
N VAL A 92 45.13 38.22 23.76
CA VAL A 92 44.02 38.79 22.98
C VAL A 92 44.30 38.69 21.48
N GLY A 93 45.59 38.83 21.06
CA GLY A 93 45.96 38.59 19.65
C GLY A 93 45.71 37.15 19.20
N GLN A 94 45.92 36.14 20.05
CA GLN A 94 45.66 34.72 19.71
C GLN A 94 44.19 34.33 19.75
N ILE A 95 43.33 35.02 20.49
CA ILE A 95 41.88 34.72 20.51
C ILE A 95 41.07 35.59 19.52
N THR A 96 41.64 36.61 18.95
CA THR A 96 41.00 37.42 17.88
C THR A 96 41.36 36.92 16.50
N GLU A 97 42.28 36.00 16.33
CA GLU A 97 42.34 35.18 15.13
C GLU A 97 41.18 34.19 15.19
N THR A 98 39.97 34.64 14.84
CA THR A 98 38.95 33.76 14.31
C THR A 98 39.64 33.00 13.18
N PRO A 99 39.65 31.66 13.19
CA PRO A 99 40.09 30.97 11.99
C PRO A 99 39.16 31.48 10.88
N GLN A 100 39.70 32.30 10.03
CA GLN A 100 39.02 32.71 8.81
C GLN A 100 38.71 31.38 8.16
N PRO A 101 37.42 31.04 7.90
CA PRO A 101 37.14 29.86 7.10
C PRO A 101 38.07 30.00 5.90
N SER A 102 38.96 29.04 5.70
CA SER A 102 39.72 28.96 4.47
C SER A 102 38.67 28.92 3.37
N SER A 103 38.31 30.10 2.84
CA SER A 103 37.56 30.16 1.60
C SER A 103 38.48 29.52 0.58
N THR A 104 38.26 28.24 0.30
CA THR A 104 38.84 27.62 -0.89
C THR A 104 38.47 28.59 -2.01
N PRO A 105 39.45 29.20 -2.69
CA PRO A 105 39.11 30.11 -3.76
C PRO A 105 38.31 29.35 -4.79
N LEU A 106 37.08 29.81 -5.04
CA LEU A 106 36.23 29.27 -6.10
C LEU A 106 36.61 29.90 -7.43
N ILE A 107 36.64 29.16 -8.49
CA ILE A 107 36.77 29.73 -9.82
C ILE A 107 35.52 30.56 -10.13
N VAL A 108 35.72 31.69 -10.82
CA VAL A 108 34.63 32.57 -11.26
C VAL A 108 34.01 31.99 -12.52
N ALA A 109 33.29 30.90 -12.37
CA ALA A 109 32.55 30.27 -13.45
C ALA A 109 31.21 29.77 -12.88
N ASP A 110 30.18 29.80 -13.73
CA ASP A 110 28.91 29.20 -13.41
C ASP A 110 29.09 27.71 -13.13
N ALA A 111 28.31 27.17 -12.20
CA ALA A 111 28.31 25.74 -11.91
C ALA A 111 27.91 24.92 -13.16
N PRO A 112 28.48 23.72 -13.34
CA PRO A 112 27.99 22.81 -14.38
C PRO A 112 26.57 22.36 -14.03
N VAL A 113 25.84 21.76 -14.97
CA VAL A 113 24.48 21.25 -14.74
C VAL A 113 24.42 19.78 -15.20
N ILE A 114 24.05 18.90 -14.31
CA ILE A 114 23.73 17.51 -14.65
C ILE A 114 22.26 17.46 -15.05
N LEU A 115 21.95 16.90 -16.23
CA LEU A 115 20.59 16.70 -16.68
C LEU A 115 19.90 15.62 -15.82
N SER A 116 18.77 15.96 -15.22
CA SER A 116 17.98 14.99 -14.48
C SER A 116 17.38 13.93 -15.43
N PRO A 117 17.42 12.63 -15.05
CA PRO A 117 16.77 11.59 -15.83
C PRO A 117 15.24 11.77 -15.78
N THR A 118 14.55 11.33 -16.81
CA THR A 118 13.08 11.32 -16.85
C THR A 118 12.51 10.38 -15.79
N GLU A 119 13.18 9.23 -15.57
CA GLU A 119 12.86 8.28 -14.52
C GLU A 119 14.13 8.06 -13.68
N PRO A 120 14.08 8.28 -12.36
CA PRO A 120 15.26 8.15 -11.50
C PRO A 120 15.63 6.69 -11.20
N TYR A 121 14.70 5.74 -11.41
CA TYR A 121 14.92 4.32 -11.12
C TYR A 121 15.62 3.61 -12.26
N SER A 122 16.50 2.66 -11.94
CA SER A 122 17.23 1.84 -12.92
C SER A 122 17.61 0.49 -12.33
N ASN A 123 17.44 -0.58 -13.10
CA ASN A 123 17.98 -1.90 -12.75
C ASN A 123 19.39 -2.14 -13.35
N GLN A 124 19.94 -1.13 -14.03
CA GLN A 124 21.29 -1.19 -14.60
C GLN A 124 22.31 -0.62 -13.62
N ALA A 125 23.44 -1.31 -13.48
CA ALA A 125 24.53 -0.86 -12.62
C ALA A 125 25.32 0.31 -13.22
N ALA A 126 25.06 0.71 -14.45
CA ALA A 126 25.75 1.82 -15.12
C ALA A 126 24.73 2.86 -15.59
N ALA A 127 25.10 4.13 -15.49
CA ALA A 127 24.34 5.25 -16.02
C ALA A 127 25.27 6.26 -16.70
N ASP A 128 24.73 6.99 -17.67
CA ASP A 128 25.43 8.07 -18.36
C ASP A 128 24.93 9.42 -17.84
N LEU A 129 25.76 10.14 -17.10
CA LEU A 129 25.45 11.50 -16.67
C LEU A 129 25.68 12.46 -17.84
N GLN A 130 24.64 13.16 -18.24
CA GLN A 130 24.75 14.23 -19.23
C GLN A 130 25.04 15.53 -18.48
N VAL A 131 26.26 16.04 -18.61
CA VAL A 131 26.73 17.26 -17.94
C VAL A 131 26.82 18.38 -18.96
N THR A 132 26.17 19.50 -18.68
CA THR A 132 26.30 20.74 -19.46
C THR A 132 27.25 21.67 -18.72
N VAL A 133 28.25 22.18 -19.43
CA VAL A 133 29.25 23.09 -18.90
C VAL A 133 29.06 24.50 -19.47
N PRO A 134 29.49 25.58 -18.76
CA PRO A 134 29.46 26.94 -19.29
C PRO A 134 30.29 27.05 -20.59
N GLU A 135 29.78 27.82 -21.56
CA GLU A 135 30.45 27.98 -22.88
C GLU A 135 31.87 28.52 -22.74
N VAL A 136 32.12 29.38 -21.76
CA VAL A 136 33.44 30.00 -21.51
C VAL A 136 34.49 28.96 -21.08
N MET A 137 34.09 27.80 -20.63
CA MET A 137 34.96 26.69 -20.20
C MET A 137 35.21 25.65 -21.28
N VAL A 138 34.46 25.69 -22.41
CA VAL A 138 34.59 24.75 -23.49
C VAL A 138 35.99 24.81 -24.13
N GLY A 139 36.66 23.66 -24.22
CA GLY A 139 37.99 23.55 -24.78
C GLY A 139 39.12 24.07 -23.89
N ASN A 140 38.85 24.47 -22.64
CA ASN A 140 39.90 24.85 -21.70
C ASN A 140 40.70 23.62 -21.25
N PRO A 141 41.98 23.48 -21.62
CA PRO A 141 42.78 22.30 -21.31
C PRO A 141 43.16 22.17 -19.86
N ALA A 142 43.10 23.28 -19.07
CA ALA A 142 43.37 23.29 -17.62
C ALA A 142 42.17 22.87 -16.80
N ALA A 143 40.96 23.00 -17.37
CA ALA A 143 39.73 22.72 -16.67
C ALA A 143 39.25 21.27 -16.83
N ARG A 144 38.65 20.72 -15.79
CA ARG A 144 38.07 19.38 -15.73
C ARG A 144 36.72 19.43 -15.04
N VAL A 145 35.79 18.57 -15.44
CA VAL A 145 34.55 18.31 -14.71
C VAL A 145 34.84 17.19 -13.71
N ARG A 146 34.59 17.44 -12.45
CA ARG A 146 34.68 16.47 -11.36
C ARG A 146 33.28 16.07 -10.94
N ILE A 147 33.02 14.76 -10.90
CA ILE A 147 31.75 14.19 -10.47
C ILE A 147 31.90 13.65 -9.06
N TYR A 148 30.93 13.97 -8.23
CA TYR A 148 30.81 13.48 -6.87
C TYR A 148 29.60 12.56 -6.74
N LEU A 149 29.75 11.52 -5.92
CA LEU A 149 28.70 10.61 -5.52
C LEU A 149 28.53 10.68 -3.99
N ALA A 150 27.31 10.92 -3.53
CA ALA A 150 26.89 10.71 -2.16
C ALA A 150 25.92 9.54 -2.10
N LEU A 151 26.21 8.56 -1.25
CA LEU A 151 25.29 7.50 -0.87
C LEU A 151 24.51 7.92 0.36
N GLU A 152 23.39 7.25 0.65
CA GLU A 152 22.55 7.59 1.80
C GLU A 152 23.35 7.61 3.11
N GLY A 153 23.33 8.76 3.80
CA GLY A 153 24.05 8.96 5.05
C GLY A 153 25.58 9.10 4.94
N GLN A 154 26.13 9.23 3.73
CA GLN A 154 27.56 9.43 3.49
C GLN A 154 27.86 10.82 2.92
N GLU A 155 29.06 11.31 3.21
CA GLU A 155 29.57 12.54 2.58
C GLU A 155 29.90 12.30 1.10
N PRO A 156 29.72 13.32 0.25
CA PRO A 156 30.05 13.20 -1.18
C PRO A 156 31.54 12.90 -1.39
N THR A 157 31.81 11.92 -2.25
CA THR A 157 33.17 11.55 -2.65
C THR A 157 33.38 11.74 -4.14
N PRO A 158 34.54 12.25 -4.61
CA PRO A 158 34.84 12.34 -6.02
C PRO A 158 35.03 10.95 -6.64
N ILE A 159 34.32 10.67 -7.74
CA ILE A 159 34.34 9.38 -8.40
C ILE A 159 34.90 9.43 -9.84
N ALA A 160 34.86 10.59 -10.47
CA ALA A 160 35.36 10.76 -11.83
C ALA A 160 35.86 12.19 -12.06
N GLU A 161 36.89 12.33 -12.88
CA GLU A 161 37.32 13.60 -13.46
C GLU A 161 37.46 13.45 -14.98
N VAL A 162 36.77 14.32 -15.71
CA VAL A 162 36.74 14.29 -17.17
C VAL A 162 37.29 15.62 -17.68
N PRO A 163 38.26 15.60 -18.66
CA PRO A 163 38.77 16.84 -19.23
C PRO A 163 37.66 17.60 -19.94
N MET A 164 37.79 18.93 -19.98
CA MET A 164 36.86 19.77 -20.67
C MET A 164 36.93 19.49 -22.18
N GLY A 165 35.81 19.06 -22.75
CA GLY A 165 35.72 18.75 -24.18
C GLY A 165 35.53 19.98 -25.07
N GLY A 166 35.50 19.76 -26.39
CA GLY A 166 35.19 20.80 -27.37
C GLY A 166 33.69 21.13 -27.53
N THR A 167 32.86 20.60 -26.65
CA THR A 167 31.39 20.79 -26.67
C THR A 167 30.87 21.15 -25.29
N ILE A 168 29.75 21.87 -25.22
CA ILE A 168 29.07 22.24 -23.99
C ILE A 168 28.45 21.04 -23.27
N LYS A 169 28.30 19.89 -23.93
CA LYS A 169 27.71 18.66 -23.36
C LYS A 169 28.76 17.58 -23.27
N LEU A 170 28.90 17.03 -22.07
CA LEU A 170 29.77 15.90 -21.79
C LEU A 170 28.90 14.71 -21.34
N ILE A 171 29.28 13.51 -21.75
CA ILE A 171 28.69 12.27 -21.22
C ILE A 171 29.73 11.62 -20.32
N VAL A 172 29.35 11.43 -19.05
CA VAL A 172 30.22 10.81 -18.05
C VAL A 172 29.60 9.49 -17.60
N PRO A 173 30.16 8.35 -18.00
CA PRO A 173 29.69 7.06 -17.52
C PRO A 173 30.03 6.89 -16.04
N VAL A 174 29.05 6.48 -15.24
CA VAL A 174 29.18 6.24 -13.79
C VAL A 174 28.63 4.88 -13.42
N GLN A 175 29.12 4.32 -12.31
CA GLN A 175 28.56 3.12 -11.71
C GLN A 175 27.56 3.53 -10.62
N LEU A 176 26.39 2.88 -10.65
CA LEU A 176 25.38 3.01 -9.60
C LEU A 176 25.62 1.94 -8.54
N MET A 177 25.44 2.34 -7.29
CA MET A 177 25.40 1.44 -6.14
C MET A 177 23.94 1.11 -5.81
N PRO A 178 23.64 -0.07 -5.25
CA PRO A 178 22.28 -0.41 -4.83
C PRO A 178 21.66 0.68 -3.93
N GLY A 179 20.42 1.06 -4.21
CA GLY A 179 19.72 2.12 -3.52
C GLY A 179 19.98 3.51 -4.12
N ARG A 180 19.96 4.54 -3.27
CA ARG A 180 20.02 5.95 -3.67
C ARG A 180 21.46 6.39 -3.97
N ASN A 181 21.64 7.02 -5.14
CA ASN A 181 22.89 7.63 -5.62
C ASN A 181 22.63 9.08 -5.95
N ASP A 182 23.22 9.99 -5.20
CA ASP A 182 23.10 11.43 -5.38
C ASP A 182 24.36 11.97 -6.04
N PHE A 183 24.25 12.47 -7.25
CA PHE A 183 25.35 13.03 -8.02
C PHE A 183 25.31 14.54 -8.06
N HIS A 184 26.49 15.17 -7.93
CA HIS A 184 26.68 16.56 -8.32
C HIS A 184 28.02 16.71 -9.03
N ALA A 185 28.21 17.81 -9.70
CA ALA A 185 29.42 18.11 -10.46
C ALA A 185 29.98 19.48 -10.09
N THR A 186 31.29 19.59 -10.18
CA THR A 186 32.03 20.88 -10.11
C THR A 186 32.94 21.00 -11.34
N ILE A 187 33.42 22.21 -11.60
CA ILE A 187 34.52 22.46 -12.53
C ILE A 187 35.76 22.71 -11.70
N VAL A 188 36.84 22.03 -12.01
CA VAL A 188 38.15 22.18 -11.36
C VAL A 188 39.13 22.79 -12.36
N GLU A 189 39.75 23.91 -12.01
CA GLU A 189 40.81 24.56 -12.78
C GLU A 189 41.97 24.93 -11.82
N ASP A 190 43.16 24.47 -12.10
CA ASP A 190 44.38 24.69 -11.30
C ASP A 190 44.22 24.38 -9.79
N GLY A 191 43.40 23.34 -9.49
CA GLY A 191 43.11 22.89 -8.11
C GLY A 191 42.04 23.70 -7.39
N VAL A 192 41.43 24.68 -8.03
CA VAL A 192 40.31 25.48 -7.54
C VAL A 192 39.00 24.92 -8.08
N GLU A 193 37.97 24.84 -7.26
CA GLU A 193 36.65 24.32 -7.66
C GLU A 193 35.61 25.42 -7.80
N SER A 194 34.71 25.26 -8.78
CA SER A 194 33.51 26.07 -8.93
C SER A 194 32.47 25.74 -7.83
N GLU A 195 31.36 26.48 -7.82
CA GLU A 195 30.17 26.01 -7.11
C GLU A 195 29.70 24.66 -7.68
N ALA A 196 29.04 23.87 -6.80
CA ALA A 196 28.50 22.57 -7.18
C ALA A 196 27.19 22.73 -8.00
N SER A 197 26.97 21.81 -8.93
CA SER A 197 25.69 21.68 -9.61
C SER A 197 24.57 21.31 -8.62
N PRO A 198 23.29 21.49 -9.00
CA PRO A 198 22.18 20.83 -8.31
C PRO A 198 22.41 19.31 -8.26
N ILE A 199 21.91 18.69 -7.19
CA ILE A 199 21.97 17.24 -7.01
C ILE A 199 21.01 16.56 -7.97
N VAL A 200 21.46 15.50 -8.63
CA VAL A 200 20.67 14.60 -9.45
C VAL A 200 20.70 13.21 -8.84
N THR A 201 19.52 12.66 -8.59
CA THR A 201 19.35 11.36 -7.93
C THR A 201 19.07 10.26 -8.93
N PHE A 202 19.78 9.13 -8.81
CA PHE A 202 19.44 7.84 -9.40
C PHE A 202 19.18 6.82 -8.29
N ILE A 203 18.23 5.93 -8.50
CA ILE A 203 17.90 4.86 -7.55
C ILE A 203 18.11 3.53 -8.29
N MET A 204 19.14 2.79 -7.88
CA MET A 204 19.38 1.46 -8.42
C MET A 204 18.56 0.44 -7.62
N ASP A 205 17.62 -0.20 -8.33
CA ASP A 205 16.78 -1.26 -7.80
C ASP A 205 16.82 -2.46 -8.75
N THR A 206 17.22 -3.61 -8.25
CA THR A 206 17.32 -4.87 -9.02
C THR A 206 16.36 -5.93 -8.50
N GLU A 207 15.48 -5.58 -7.53
CA GLU A 207 14.54 -6.51 -6.93
C GLU A 207 13.24 -6.55 -7.74
N PRO A 208 12.82 -7.73 -8.24
CA PRO A 208 11.53 -7.86 -8.91
C PRO A 208 10.36 -7.52 -7.98
N PRO A 209 9.28 -6.91 -8.51
CA PRO A 209 8.09 -6.63 -7.73
C PRO A 209 7.48 -7.92 -7.18
N GLN A 210 7.21 -7.92 -5.88
CA GLN A 210 6.53 -9.01 -5.18
C GLN A 210 5.04 -8.73 -5.15
N PHE A 211 4.22 -9.80 -5.28
CA PHE A 211 2.76 -9.70 -5.24
C PHE A 211 2.22 -10.37 -3.99
N VAL A 212 1.41 -9.63 -3.23
CA VAL A 212 0.65 -10.17 -2.11
C VAL A 212 -0.84 -10.04 -2.44
N LEU A 213 -1.49 -11.17 -2.74
CA LEU A 213 -2.93 -11.18 -3.05
C LEU A 213 -3.75 -11.13 -1.76
N THR A 214 -4.80 -10.32 -1.80
CA THR A 214 -5.84 -10.27 -0.77
C THR A 214 -7.04 -11.12 -1.19
N SER A 215 -7.38 -11.13 -2.47
CA SER A 215 -8.48 -11.89 -3.06
C SER A 215 -8.23 -12.06 -4.58
N PRO A 216 -8.64 -13.19 -5.17
CA PRO A 216 -9.07 -14.42 -4.51
C PRO A 216 -7.90 -15.19 -3.90
N GLN A 217 -8.20 -16.23 -3.13
CA GLN A 217 -7.19 -17.18 -2.66
C GLN A 217 -6.87 -18.22 -3.76
N ASP A 218 -5.66 -18.79 -3.69
CA ASP A 218 -5.29 -19.85 -4.62
C ASP A 218 -6.20 -21.08 -4.45
N GLY A 219 -6.75 -21.58 -5.58
CA GLY A 219 -7.71 -22.68 -5.60
C GLY A 219 -9.15 -22.30 -5.29
N GLU A 220 -9.46 -21.02 -5.11
CA GLU A 220 -10.82 -20.56 -4.78
C GLU A 220 -11.82 -20.84 -5.92
N THR A 221 -13.06 -21.15 -5.53
CA THR A 221 -14.17 -21.31 -6.47
C THR A 221 -14.97 -20.01 -6.56
N ILE A 222 -15.05 -19.45 -7.75
CA ILE A 222 -15.74 -18.20 -8.09
C ILE A 222 -16.99 -18.57 -8.90
N ASN A 223 -18.18 -18.21 -8.42
CA ASN A 223 -19.42 -18.51 -9.13
C ASN A 223 -19.82 -17.45 -10.18
N HIS A 224 -19.04 -16.40 -10.31
CA HIS A 224 -19.24 -15.31 -11.27
C HIS A 224 -18.46 -15.54 -12.58
N GLN A 225 -18.86 -14.80 -13.64
CA GLN A 225 -18.19 -14.85 -14.95
C GLN A 225 -16.82 -14.19 -14.96
N SER A 226 -16.55 -13.32 -13.99
CA SER A 226 -15.29 -12.64 -13.81
C SER A 226 -14.82 -12.73 -12.36
N VAL A 227 -13.55 -12.43 -12.14
CA VAL A 227 -12.96 -12.30 -10.83
C VAL A 227 -12.10 -11.04 -10.78
N THR A 228 -12.15 -10.33 -9.66
CA THR A 228 -11.26 -9.19 -9.40
C THR A 228 -10.09 -9.64 -8.53
N LEU A 229 -8.87 -9.64 -9.10
CA LEU A 229 -7.65 -9.82 -8.33
C LEU A 229 -7.34 -8.53 -7.59
N GLN A 230 -7.27 -8.63 -6.27
CA GLN A 230 -6.92 -7.52 -5.38
C GLN A 230 -5.68 -7.87 -4.57
N GLY A 231 -4.82 -6.89 -4.37
CA GLY A 231 -3.60 -7.11 -3.62
C GLY A 231 -2.71 -5.89 -3.56
N THR A 232 -1.46 -6.14 -3.18
CA THR A 232 -0.42 -5.12 -3.10
C THR A 232 0.86 -5.59 -3.81
N THR A 233 1.59 -4.64 -4.34
CA THR A 233 2.92 -4.80 -4.93
C THR A 233 3.72 -3.51 -4.71
N GLN A 234 4.88 -3.38 -5.31
CA GLN A 234 5.62 -2.11 -5.30
C GLN A 234 4.79 -0.98 -5.95
N PRO A 235 4.84 0.24 -5.39
CA PRO A 235 4.15 1.40 -5.97
C PRO A 235 4.51 1.63 -7.44
N ARG A 236 3.53 2.07 -8.24
CA ARG A 236 3.71 2.42 -9.65
C ARG A 236 4.12 1.25 -10.57
N THR A 237 4.11 0.01 -10.08
CA THR A 237 4.33 -1.19 -10.92
C THR A 237 3.27 -1.25 -12.02
N THR A 238 3.69 -1.36 -13.27
CA THR A 238 2.81 -1.62 -14.40
C THR A 238 2.42 -3.09 -14.39
N LEU A 239 1.12 -3.38 -14.46
CA LEU A 239 0.54 -4.72 -14.29
C LEU A 239 -0.06 -5.23 -15.59
N LEU A 240 0.08 -6.51 -15.84
CA LEU A 240 -0.60 -7.24 -16.90
C LEU A 240 -1.19 -8.52 -16.33
N LEU A 241 -2.52 -8.62 -16.33
CA LEU A 241 -3.28 -9.78 -15.90
C LEU A 241 -3.78 -10.52 -17.13
N GLN A 242 -3.55 -11.83 -17.20
CA GLN A 242 -3.89 -12.67 -18.34
C GLN A 242 -4.62 -13.94 -17.90
N ASN A 243 -5.65 -14.31 -18.67
CA ASN A 243 -6.27 -15.62 -18.59
C ASN A 243 -6.19 -16.29 -19.97
N PRO A 244 -5.27 -17.22 -20.20
CA PRO A 244 -5.15 -17.94 -21.47
C PRO A 244 -6.42 -18.71 -21.83
N GLY A 245 -7.21 -19.17 -20.85
CA GLY A 245 -8.47 -19.90 -21.08
C GLY A 245 -9.52 -19.07 -21.79
N THR A 246 -9.60 -17.77 -21.52
CA THR A 246 -10.49 -16.82 -22.20
C THR A 246 -9.81 -16.06 -23.34
N GLY A 247 -8.48 -16.09 -23.41
CA GLY A 247 -7.68 -15.24 -24.29
C GLY A 247 -7.71 -13.76 -23.89
N THR A 248 -8.16 -13.41 -22.68
CA THR A 248 -8.26 -12.02 -22.22
C THR A 248 -6.97 -11.57 -21.54
N SER A 249 -6.66 -10.28 -21.72
CA SER A 249 -5.54 -9.59 -21.06
C SER A 249 -6.01 -8.22 -20.60
N ILE A 250 -5.71 -7.86 -19.35
CA ILE A 250 -6.05 -6.58 -18.75
C ILE A 250 -4.77 -5.94 -18.22
N SER A 251 -4.52 -4.69 -18.60
CA SER A 251 -3.42 -3.90 -18.08
C SER A 251 -3.88 -2.91 -17.04
N GLY A 252 -3.01 -2.60 -16.09
CA GLY A 252 -3.24 -1.61 -15.05
C GLY A 252 -1.95 -1.12 -14.44
N GLN A 253 -2.04 -0.34 -13.38
CA GLN A 253 -0.89 0.12 -12.61
C GLN A 253 -1.24 0.09 -11.12
N ALA A 254 -0.29 -0.32 -10.30
CA ALA A 254 -0.41 -0.23 -8.85
C ALA A 254 -0.41 1.24 -8.41
N GLY A 255 -1.23 1.56 -7.42
CA GLY A 255 -1.32 2.88 -6.83
C GLY A 255 -0.02 3.36 -6.19
N SER A 256 0.00 4.60 -5.70
CA SER A 256 1.13 5.16 -4.95
C SER A 256 1.35 4.47 -3.60
N ASP A 257 0.35 3.76 -3.11
CA ASP A 257 0.38 2.90 -1.92
C ASP A 257 0.66 1.43 -2.24
N GLY A 258 0.85 1.10 -3.52
CA GLY A 258 1.10 -0.23 -4.01
C GLY A 258 -0.15 -1.10 -4.18
N THR A 259 -1.35 -0.61 -3.89
CA THR A 259 -2.59 -1.38 -4.05
C THR A 259 -2.99 -1.53 -5.52
N PHE A 260 -3.63 -2.64 -5.86
CA PHE A 260 -4.21 -2.86 -7.17
C PHE A 260 -5.52 -3.65 -7.10
N ALA A 261 -6.37 -3.48 -8.12
CA ALA A 261 -7.56 -4.26 -8.38
C ALA A 261 -7.77 -4.41 -9.88
N LEU A 262 -7.73 -5.64 -10.41
CA LEU A 262 -7.86 -5.94 -11.83
C LEU A 262 -8.91 -7.04 -12.02
N GLU A 263 -9.90 -6.80 -12.87
CA GLU A 263 -10.96 -7.76 -13.17
C GLU A 263 -10.67 -8.51 -14.46
N ILE A 264 -10.84 -9.85 -14.45
CA ILE A 264 -10.64 -10.70 -15.61
C ILE A 264 -11.75 -11.73 -15.74
N LEU A 265 -12.10 -12.06 -16.99
CA LEU A 265 -13.09 -13.09 -17.31
C LEU A 265 -12.55 -14.49 -17.04
N LEU A 266 -13.45 -15.40 -16.62
CA LEU A 266 -13.18 -16.82 -16.37
C LEU A 266 -13.96 -17.71 -17.34
N THR A 267 -13.33 -18.78 -17.83
CA THR A 267 -14.04 -19.91 -18.47
C THR A 267 -14.68 -20.82 -17.42
N PRO A 268 -15.79 -21.48 -17.70
CA PRO A 268 -16.34 -22.50 -16.79
C PRO A 268 -15.29 -23.57 -16.44
N GLY A 269 -15.21 -23.95 -15.19
CA GLY A 269 -14.22 -24.89 -14.67
C GLY A 269 -12.88 -24.25 -14.29
N PRO A 270 -11.78 -25.01 -14.32
CA PRO A 270 -10.45 -24.53 -13.88
C PRO A 270 -9.90 -23.45 -14.79
N ASN A 271 -9.32 -22.40 -14.19
CA ASN A 271 -8.59 -21.33 -14.84
C ASN A 271 -7.24 -21.16 -14.17
N THR A 272 -6.23 -20.85 -14.96
CA THR A 272 -4.94 -20.37 -14.45
C THR A 272 -4.76 -18.95 -14.91
N VAL A 273 -4.78 -18.03 -13.96
CA VAL A 273 -4.63 -16.59 -14.22
C VAL A 273 -3.20 -16.19 -13.87
N THR A 274 -2.56 -15.45 -14.76
CA THR A 274 -1.19 -14.99 -14.58
C THR A 274 -1.17 -13.48 -14.44
N LEU A 275 -0.59 -13.00 -13.35
CA LEU A 275 -0.30 -11.59 -13.10
C LEU A 275 1.20 -11.38 -13.28
N SER A 276 1.59 -10.51 -14.19
CA SER A 276 2.96 -10.02 -14.34
C SER A 276 3.02 -8.53 -14.04
N GLY A 277 4.15 -8.06 -13.55
CA GLY A 277 4.38 -6.66 -13.27
C GLY A 277 5.79 -6.23 -13.60
N THR A 278 5.91 -4.98 -14.02
CA THR A 278 7.19 -4.30 -14.25
C THR A 278 7.23 -3.07 -13.37
N ASP A 279 8.22 -2.99 -12.49
CA ASP A 279 8.42 -1.85 -11.61
C ASP A 279 9.01 -0.64 -12.35
N PRO A 280 9.14 0.54 -11.71
CA PRO A 280 9.76 1.72 -12.33
C PRO A 280 11.22 1.55 -12.71
N ALA A 281 11.97 0.61 -12.10
CA ALA A 281 13.36 0.31 -12.45
C ALA A 281 13.47 -0.61 -13.68
N GLY A 282 12.38 -1.26 -14.09
CA GLY A 282 12.33 -2.21 -15.20
C GLY A 282 12.50 -3.67 -14.78
N ASN A 283 12.46 -3.98 -13.47
CA ASN A 283 12.46 -5.38 -13.01
C ASN A 283 11.09 -6.00 -13.23
N THR A 284 11.05 -7.28 -13.57
CA THR A 284 9.81 -8.01 -13.84
C THR A 284 9.58 -9.11 -12.82
N GLY A 285 8.34 -9.15 -12.29
CA GLY A 285 7.85 -10.21 -11.42
C GLY A 285 6.62 -10.89 -12.02
N GLN A 286 6.31 -12.11 -11.58
CA GLN A 286 5.17 -12.86 -12.05
C GLN A 286 4.57 -13.69 -10.91
N LEU A 287 3.22 -13.81 -10.91
CA LEU A 287 2.45 -14.65 -10.02
C LEU A 287 1.42 -15.42 -10.84
N SER A 288 1.31 -16.73 -10.64
CA SER A 288 0.23 -17.56 -11.19
C SER A 288 -0.74 -17.95 -10.09
N LEU A 289 -2.03 -17.88 -10.39
CA LEU A 289 -3.12 -18.19 -9.49
C LEU A 289 -4.07 -19.17 -10.17
N ALA A 290 -4.42 -20.25 -9.49
CA ALA A 290 -5.46 -21.16 -9.90
C ALA A 290 -6.80 -20.70 -9.30
N VAL A 291 -7.84 -20.56 -10.13
CA VAL A 291 -9.21 -20.32 -9.68
C VAL A 291 -10.15 -21.21 -10.47
N THR A 292 -11.23 -21.66 -9.85
CA THR A 292 -12.23 -22.49 -10.52
C THR A 292 -13.50 -21.67 -10.68
N ARG A 293 -13.94 -21.45 -11.93
CA ARG A 293 -15.29 -20.94 -12.12
C ARG A 293 -16.28 -22.06 -11.87
N GLY A 294 -17.08 -21.91 -10.81
CA GLY A 294 -18.15 -22.84 -10.45
C GLY A 294 -19.29 -22.85 -11.48
N ASN A 295 -20.14 -23.82 -11.33
CA ASN A 295 -21.39 -23.95 -12.08
C ASN A 295 -22.63 -23.63 -11.23
N GLY A 296 -22.43 -22.80 -10.22
CA GLY A 296 -23.46 -22.36 -9.31
C GLY A 296 -24.66 -21.76 -10.08
N GLN A 297 -25.87 -22.09 -9.62
CA GLN A 297 -27.12 -21.67 -10.25
C GLN A 297 -27.89 -20.72 -9.34
N LEU A 298 -28.72 -19.89 -9.95
CA LEU A 298 -29.70 -19.08 -9.24
C LEU A 298 -30.57 -19.92 -8.32
N THR A 299 -30.85 -19.39 -7.14
CA THR A 299 -31.88 -19.92 -6.25
C THR A 299 -33.10 -18.99 -6.27
N SER A 300 -34.30 -19.53 -6.44
CA SER A 300 -35.54 -18.75 -6.34
C SER A 300 -36.48 -19.39 -5.33
N THR A 301 -37.06 -18.57 -4.47
CA THR A 301 -38.06 -18.99 -3.47
C THR A 301 -39.34 -18.24 -3.70
N LEU A 302 -40.42 -18.98 -4.11
CA LEU A 302 -41.73 -18.41 -4.35
C LEU A 302 -42.61 -18.50 -3.09
N THR A 303 -43.21 -17.41 -2.72
CA THR A 303 -44.22 -17.30 -1.64
C THR A 303 -45.56 -16.84 -2.19
N ALA A 304 -46.63 -17.19 -1.52
CA ALA A 304 -47.97 -16.74 -1.81
C ALA A 304 -48.64 -16.30 -0.49
N SER A 305 -49.45 -15.24 -0.55
CA SER A 305 -50.20 -14.72 0.61
C SER A 305 -51.23 -15.72 1.14
N ALA A 306 -51.71 -16.61 0.24
CA ALA A 306 -52.59 -17.72 0.61
C ALA A 306 -52.26 -18.96 -0.28
N SER A 307 -52.21 -20.14 0.32
CA SER A 307 -52.10 -21.43 -0.38
C SER A 307 -53.41 -22.20 -0.45
N ARG A 308 -54.43 -21.74 0.28
CA ARG A 308 -55.77 -22.29 0.30
C ARG A 308 -56.77 -21.15 0.22
N ILE A 309 -57.68 -21.20 -0.72
CA ILE A 309 -58.65 -20.12 -1.01
C ILE A 309 -60.02 -20.75 -1.15
N SER A 310 -61.01 -20.21 -0.40
CA SER A 310 -62.41 -20.68 -0.51
C SER A 310 -63.12 -19.98 -1.69
N THR A 311 -63.94 -20.74 -2.44
CA THR A 311 -64.81 -20.17 -3.50
C THR A 311 -65.82 -19.16 -2.92
N THR A 312 -66.18 -19.30 -1.64
CA THR A 312 -67.07 -18.36 -0.97
C THR A 312 -66.42 -17.01 -0.66
N SER A 313 -65.10 -16.92 -0.68
CA SER A 313 -64.35 -15.68 -0.48
C SER A 313 -64.08 -14.89 -1.76
N LEU A 314 -64.46 -15.41 -2.93
CA LEU A 314 -64.20 -14.76 -4.22
C LEU A 314 -65.17 -13.58 -4.47
N PRO A 315 -64.73 -12.47 -5.06
CA PRO A 315 -63.36 -12.23 -5.56
C PRO A 315 -62.38 -11.91 -4.46
N VAL A 316 -61.14 -12.45 -4.50
CA VAL A 316 -60.14 -12.27 -3.46
C VAL A 316 -58.78 -11.88 -4.07
N SER A 317 -58.06 -10.99 -3.41
CA SER A 317 -56.72 -10.61 -3.80
C SER A 317 -55.70 -11.66 -3.32
N ILE A 318 -54.78 -12.05 -4.17
CA ILE A 318 -53.60 -12.89 -3.87
C ILE A 318 -52.33 -12.15 -4.25
N GLN A 319 -51.33 -12.22 -3.39
CA GLN A 319 -50.02 -11.71 -3.67
C GLN A 319 -49.03 -12.88 -3.76
N LEU A 320 -48.25 -12.89 -4.81
CA LEU A 320 -47.10 -13.75 -5.01
C LEU A 320 -45.83 -12.93 -4.77
N GLY A 321 -44.85 -13.51 -4.09
CA GLY A 321 -43.54 -12.89 -3.87
C GLY A 321 -42.43 -13.86 -4.22
N VAL A 322 -41.36 -13.38 -4.82
CA VAL A 322 -40.16 -14.19 -5.08
C VAL A 322 -38.96 -13.52 -4.45
N LEU A 323 -38.07 -14.34 -3.92
CA LEU A 323 -36.68 -13.95 -3.54
C LEU A 323 -35.73 -14.69 -4.48
N VAL A 324 -34.83 -13.93 -5.11
CA VAL A 324 -33.82 -14.45 -6.04
C VAL A 324 -32.48 -14.23 -5.42
N LEU A 325 -31.70 -15.32 -5.26
CA LEU A 325 -30.35 -15.29 -4.76
C LEU A 325 -29.39 -15.85 -5.81
N ASP A 326 -28.18 -15.29 -5.86
CA ASP A 326 -27.09 -15.83 -6.65
C ASP A 326 -26.50 -17.12 -6.01
N PRO A 327 -25.54 -17.79 -6.65
CA PRO A 327 -24.91 -18.99 -6.09
C PRO A 327 -24.17 -18.78 -4.76
N ASP A 328 -23.80 -17.54 -4.45
CA ASP A 328 -23.11 -17.16 -3.20
C ASP A 328 -24.11 -16.71 -2.11
N GLY A 329 -25.42 -16.82 -2.41
CA GLY A 329 -26.50 -16.48 -1.48
C GLY A 329 -26.81 -14.99 -1.37
N GLN A 330 -26.27 -14.16 -2.30
CA GLN A 330 -26.53 -12.73 -2.31
C GLN A 330 -27.79 -12.40 -3.12
N PRO A 331 -28.53 -11.34 -2.75
CA PRO A 331 -29.70 -10.91 -3.49
C PRO A 331 -29.35 -10.44 -4.91
N VAL A 332 -30.07 -10.94 -5.92
CA VAL A 332 -29.86 -10.55 -7.32
C VAL A 332 -30.81 -9.42 -7.69
N SER A 333 -30.27 -8.28 -8.03
CA SER A 333 -30.99 -7.13 -8.58
C SER A 333 -31.10 -7.22 -10.09
N GLY A 334 -32.23 -6.78 -10.68
CA GLY A 334 -32.40 -6.70 -12.12
C GLY A 334 -32.69 -8.04 -12.81
N ALA A 335 -32.92 -9.12 -12.06
CA ALA A 335 -33.36 -10.39 -12.66
C ALA A 335 -34.75 -10.24 -13.32
N THR A 336 -34.89 -10.75 -14.53
CA THR A 336 -36.19 -10.80 -15.22
C THR A 336 -37.01 -11.92 -14.61
N ILE A 337 -38.26 -11.63 -14.23
CA ILE A 337 -39.15 -12.53 -13.51
C ILE A 337 -40.48 -12.60 -14.22
N THR A 338 -40.97 -13.81 -14.54
CA THR A 338 -42.32 -14.04 -15.06
C THR A 338 -43.09 -14.84 -14.03
N PHE A 339 -44.06 -14.21 -13.36
CA PHE A 339 -45.04 -14.89 -12.53
C PHE A 339 -46.14 -15.46 -13.37
N THR A 340 -46.61 -16.68 -13.08
CA THR A 340 -47.79 -17.29 -13.67
C THR A 340 -48.63 -17.97 -12.59
N LEU A 341 -49.89 -17.60 -12.50
CA LEU A 341 -50.88 -18.20 -11.61
C LEU A 341 -51.92 -18.94 -12.43
N THR A 342 -51.96 -20.24 -12.28
CA THR A 342 -52.93 -21.11 -12.92
C THR A 342 -53.90 -21.66 -11.87
N VAL A 343 -55.19 -21.37 -12.02
CA VAL A 343 -56.24 -21.91 -11.15
C VAL A 343 -57.39 -22.40 -12.00
N PRO A 344 -58.17 -23.40 -11.54
CA PRO A 344 -59.30 -23.94 -12.32
C PRO A 344 -60.37 -22.88 -12.59
N GLY A 345 -61.03 -22.97 -13.74
CA GLY A 345 -62.16 -22.12 -14.12
C GLY A 345 -61.79 -20.82 -14.84
N ILE A 346 -60.53 -20.42 -14.84
CA ILE A 346 -60.08 -19.21 -15.56
C ILE A 346 -58.75 -19.44 -16.32
N PRO A 347 -58.46 -18.65 -17.37
CA PRO A 347 -57.16 -18.67 -18.02
C PRO A 347 -56.02 -18.30 -17.04
N PRO A 348 -54.78 -18.78 -17.28
CA PRO A 348 -53.63 -18.42 -16.50
C PRO A 348 -53.42 -16.90 -16.47
N ILE A 349 -53.07 -16.36 -15.31
CA ILE A 349 -52.76 -14.96 -15.12
C ILE A 349 -51.23 -14.84 -15.04
N ALA A 350 -50.64 -14.12 -15.97
CA ALA A 350 -49.17 -13.92 -16.02
C ALA A 350 -48.82 -12.45 -15.82
N LYS A 351 -47.63 -12.19 -15.23
CA LYS A 351 -47.07 -10.85 -15.02
C LYS A 351 -45.56 -10.92 -15.01
N ASP A 352 -44.95 -10.04 -15.80
CA ASP A 352 -43.53 -9.81 -15.79
C ASP A 352 -43.15 -8.75 -14.73
N ALA A 353 -42.02 -8.94 -14.10
CA ALA A 353 -41.45 -8.06 -13.10
C ALA A 353 -39.90 -8.11 -13.14
N ILE A 354 -39.28 -7.21 -12.42
CA ILE A 354 -37.81 -7.17 -12.27
C ILE A 354 -37.52 -7.17 -10.75
N SER A 355 -36.51 -7.93 -10.33
CA SER A 355 -36.09 -7.93 -8.90
C SER A 355 -35.47 -6.61 -8.51
N GLY A 356 -35.79 -6.14 -7.30
CA GLY A 356 -35.20 -5.00 -6.65
C GLY A 356 -33.78 -5.29 -6.13
N SER A 357 -33.15 -4.29 -5.51
CA SER A 357 -31.81 -4.40 -4.88
C SER A 357 -31.75 -5.43 -3.74
N ASP A 358 -32.90 -5.80 -3.18
CA ASP A 358 -33.04 -6.84 -2.15
C ASP A 358 -33.33 -8.24 -2.74
N GLY A 359 -33.22 -8.39 -4.06
CA GLY A 359 -33.52 -9.63 -4.77
C GLY A 359 -35.00 -9.99 -4.84
N ARG A 360 -35.89 -9.10 -4.44
CA ARG A 360 -37.33 -9.40 -4.35
C ARG A 360 -38.12 -8.78 -5.47
N ALA A 361 -39.20 -9.51 -5.84
CA ALA A 361 -40.28 -8.96 -6.65
C ALA A 361 -41.62 -9.47 -6.14
N THR A 362 -42.69 -8.72 -6.41
CA THR A 362 -44.03 -9.07 -5.98
C THR A 362 -45.02 -8.87 -7.14
N PHE A 363 -46.02 -9.73 -7.16
CA PHE A 363 -47.15 -9.63 -8.08
C PHE A 363 -48.45 -9.80 -7.31
N THR A 364 -49.34 -8.82 -7.37
CA THR A 364 -50.66 -8.86 -6.74
C THR A 364 -51.72 -8.94 -7.86
N THR A 365 -52.67 -9.87 -7.73
CA THR A 365 -53.79 -10.03 -8.65
C THR A 365 -55.05 -10.36 -7.87
N THR A 366 -56.22 -10.18 -8.51
CA THR A 366 -57.51 -10.56 -7.92
C THR A 366 -58.05 -11.79 -8.68
N LEU A 367 -58.34 -12.86 -7.94
CA LEU A 367 -59.05 -14.02 -8.44
C LEU A 367 -60.53 -13.70 -8.53
N PRO A 368 -61.14 -13.79 -9.74
CA PRO A 368 -62.54 -13.46 -9.93
C PRO A 368 -63.48 -14.59 -9.42
N ALA A 369 -64.76 -14.31 -9.37
CA ALA A 369 -65.81 -15.28 -8.95
C ALA A 369 -65.93 -16.51 -9.88
N GLY A 370 -65.36 -16.50 -11.10
CA GLY A 370 -65.36 -17.63 -12.04
C GLY A 370 -64.36 -18.75 -11.72
N VAL A 371 -63.55 -18.61 -10.68
CA VAL A 371 -62.62 -19.67 -10.25
C VAL A 371 -63.43 -20.81 -9.61
N THR A 372 -63.09 -22.05 -10.00
CA THR A 372 -63.74 -23.27 -9.50
C THR A 372 -62.84 -24.07 -8.59
N GLU A 373 -63.42 -25.00 -7.85
CA GLU A 373 -62.68 -25.90 -6.94
C GLU A 373 -61.64 -26.72 -7.73
N GLY A 374 -60.50 -26.98 -7.05
CA GLY A 374 -59.45 -27.82 -7.57
C GLY A 374 -58.03 -27.37 -7.22
N ALA A 375 -57.06 -28.04 -7.81
CA ALA A 375 -55.65 -27.73 -7.66
C ALA A 375 -55.24 -26.63 -8.64
N GLY A 376 -54.61 -25.58 -8.10
CA GLY A 376 -53.95 -24.55 -8.86
C GLY A 376 -52.43 -24.56 -8.58
N LEU A 377 -51.69 -23.79 -9.34
CA LEU A 377 -50.25 -23.69 -9.27
C LEU A 377 -49.80 -22.24 -9.52
N ALA A 378 -49.05 -21.69 -8.61
CA ALA A 378 -48.28 -20.50 -8.87
C ALA A 378 -46.86 -20.93 -9.29
N THR A 379 -46.35 -20.37 -10.39
CA THR A 379 -45.00 -20.60 -10.87
C THR A 379 -44.27 -19.27 -11.05
N VAL A 380 -42.98 -19.28 -10.92
CA VAL A 380 -42.12 -18.17 -11.28
C VAL A 380 -40.97 -18.70 -12.10
N LEU A 381 -40.71 -18.05 -13.23
CA LEU A 381 -39.48 -18.22 -14.01
C LEU A 381 -38.62 -16.99 -13.77
N VAL A 382 -37.38 -17.20 -13.41
CA VAL A 382 -36.37 -16.16 -13.17
C VAL A 382 -35.24 -16.36 -14.15
N ALA A 383 -34.77 -15.29 -14.78
CA ALA A 383 -33.65 -15.32 -15.70
C ALA A 383 -32.70 -14.13 -15.47
N THR A 384 -31.41 -14.40 -15.60
CA THR A 384 -30.33 -13.41 -15.61
C THR A 384 -29.36 -13.71 -16.75
N THR A 385 -28.60 -12.71 -17.17
CA THR A 385 -27.55 -12.90 -18.20
C THR A 385 -26.32 -13.63 -17.65
N GLU A 386 -26.08 -13.52 -16.35
CA GLU A 386 -24.86 -14.05 -15.70
C GLU A 386 -25.05 -15.51 -15.24
N PHE A 387 -26.16 -15.82 -14.55
CA PHE A 387 -26.35 -17.11 -13.88
C PHE A 387 -27.40 -18.02 -14.57
N GLY A 388 -27.88 -17.61 -15.76
CA GLY A 388 -28.89 -18.37 -16.49
C GLY A 388 -30.29 -18.22 -15.90
N SER A 389 -31.05 -19.31 -15.84
CA SER A 389 -32.44 -19.29 -15.39
C SER A 389 -32.75 -20.36 -14.36
N THR A 390 -33.73 -20.05 -13.49
CA THR A 390 -34.29 -20.99 -12.50
C THR A 390 -35.79 -20.81 -12.39
N SER A 391 -36.49 -21.77 -11.80
CA SER A 391 -37.92 -21.68 -11.55
C SER A 391 -38.30 -22.19 -10.18
N ALA A 392 -39.37 -21.63 -9.61
CA ALA A 392 -39.95 -22.12 -8.38
C ALA A 392 -41.49 -22.25 -8.54
N GLN A 393 -42.07 -23.16 -7.76
CA GLN A 393 -43.48 -23.45 -7.80
C GLN A 393 -44.07 -23.46 -6.40
N LYS A 394 -45.36 -23.05 -6.31
CA LYS A 394 -46.13 -23.06 -5.06
C LYS A 394 -47.55 -23.57 -5.38
N PRO A 395 -47.97 -24.70 -4.80
CA PRO A 395 -49.34 -25.17 -4.93
C PRO A 395 -50.34 -24.21 -4.30
N ILE A 396 -51.46 -24.00 -4.99
CA ILE A 396 -52.62 -23.23 -4.51
C ILE A 396 -53.83 -24.15 -4.60
N THR A 397 -54.57 -24.29 -3.52
CA THR A 397 -55.77 -25.16 -3.50
C THR A 397 -57.02 -24.29 -3.38
N ILE A 398 -57.96 -24.47 -4.31
CA ILE A 398 -59.27 -23.83 -4.28
C ILE A 398 -60.25 -24.82 -3.62
N VAL A 399 -60.90 -24.39 -2.59
CA VAL A 399 -61.80 -25.22 -1.78
C VAL A 399 -63.21 -24.59 -1.75
N PRO A 400 -64.22 -25.36 -1.39
CA PRO A 400 -65.58 -24.86 -1.23
C PRO A 400 -65.68 -23.67 -0.28
#